data_bd85dd333a7e8a7deff91ab525595b1a
#
_entry.id   bd85dd333a7e8a7deff91ab525595b1a
#
_cell.length_a   1.000
_cell.length_b   1.000
_cell.length_c   1.000
_cell.angle_alpha   90.00
_cell.angle_beta   90.00
_cell.angle_gamma   90.00
#
_symmetry.space_group_name_H-M   'P 1'
#
loop_
_entity.id
_entity.type
_entity.pdbx_description
1 polymer ?
#
loop_
_entity_poly.entity_id
_entity_poly.type
_entity_poly.pdbx_seq_one_letter_code
_entity_poly.pdbx_strand_id
1 'polypeptide(L)'
;LHRVDRRQRQMCIRDSHYVNDFEAEDLDFYKIFKRHCSDVVNMLKPYERRFILGEFGLAQAFKQGQNNINGVKMDVCDAFYNGKESYSALQICEMALAAVNAGVYAMALWTFVDVPNPRDLQYRLNKWGLLRWDDTDYGARDWLYAYGLLVRYFRKNSKPLTISSEDYLLRSGGVVNDDGSFSVAIVNRHKDPVEIDISLENLKSDKALRRYLYDSANVPRSKFADLQDYDELIACAGNSVHVTVPASSIVLLTTDYTDHKPAAITGICAEDGTVTWEASTEAEHRYYRVYKGDSADFVPTKENQVASTIATSFTDPDAAPGFYKVESVDAWGNH
;
A
#
# COMPACT_ATOMS: atom_id res chain seq x y z
N LEU A 1 19.38 7.40 36.79
CA LEU A 1 18.13 7.81 36.14
C LEU A 1 18.29 7.99 34.63
N HIS A 2 19.34 8.71 34.16
CA HIS A 2 19.57 8.90 32.71
C HIS A 2 19.91 7.64 31.93
N ARG A 3 20.47 6.63 32.57
CA ARG A 3 20.88 5.37 31.91
C ARG A 3 19.71 4.43 31.68
N VAL A 4 18.71 4.45 32.57
CA VAL A 4 17.48 3.67 32.46
C VAL A 4 16.57 4.29 31.38
N ASP A 5 16.48 5.63 31.37
CA ASP A 5 15.66 6.37 30.42
C ASP A 5 16.18 6.20 28.95
N ARG A 6 17.51 6.15 28.73
CA ARG A 6 18.08 5.83 27.42
C ARG A 6 17.76 4.41 26.95
N ARG A 7 17.80 3.40 27.84
CA ARG A 7 17.43 2.03 27.49
C ARG A 7 15.93 1.88 27.23
N GLN A 8 15.09 2.56 28.01
CA GLN A 8 13.65 2.60 27.79
C GLN A 8 13.29 3.33 26.50
N ARG A 9 13.93 4.45 26.19
CA ARG A 9 13.76 5.14 24.91
C ARG A 9 14.27 4.29 23.74
N GLN A 10 15.37 3.57 23.93
CA GLN A 10 15.86 2.61 22.94
C GLN A 10 14.89 1.44 22.71
N MET A 11 14.23 0.94 23.75
CA MET A 11 13.19 -0.09 23.61
C MET A 11 11.88 0.41 22.96
N CYS A 12 11.60 1.72 23.04
CA CYS A 12 10.42 2.33 22.43
C CYS A 12 10.66 2.87 21.00
N ILE A 13 11.92 3.06 20.60
CA ILE A 13 12.31 3.66 19.31
C ILE A 13 13.14 2.69 18.48
N ARG A 14 13.76 1.72 19.13
CA ARG A 14 14.58 0.70 18.50
C ARG A 14 13.79 -0.55 18.37
N ASP A 15 13.58 -0.88 17.16
CA ASP A 15 13.85 -2.20 16.83
C ASP A 15 12.72 -3.12 16.80
N SER A 16 12.05 -2.91 15.75
CA SER A 16 11.81 -4.16 15.11
C SER A 16 12.14 -3.95 13.67
N HIS A 17 13.36 -4.20 13.37
CA HIS A 17 13.79 -4.52 12.05
C HIS A 17 13.34 -5.96 11.81
N TYR A 18 12.29 -6.11 11.02
CA TYR A 18 11.80 -7.43 10.65
C TYR A 18 11.82 -7.54 9.13
N VAL A 19 12.80 -8.28 8.68
CA VAL A 19 12.98 -8.60 7.28
C VAL A 19 12.67 -10.08 7.13
N ASN A 20 11.80 -10.42 6.21
CA ASN A 20 11.43 -11.80 5.98
C ASN A 20 12.50 -12.50 5.16
N ASP A 21 13.18 -13.46 5.79
CA ASP A 21 14.14 -14.36 5.14
C ASP A 21 13.46 -15.63 4.55
N PHE A 22 12.13 -15.74 4.72
CA PHE A 22 11.36 -16.85 4.20
C PHE A 22 11.00 -16.62 2.73
N GLU A 23 10.72 -17.68 2.02
CA GLU A 23 10.20 -17.62 0.67
C GLU A 23 8.80 -16.97 0.68
N ALA A 24 8.45 -16.21 -0.37
CA ALA A 24 7.15 -15.56 -0.48
C ALA A 24 5.97 -16.54 -0.42
N GLU A 25 6.21 -17.81 -0.65
CA GLU A 25 5.25 -18.91 -0.59
C GLU A 25 5.09 -19.53 0.80
N ASP A 26 5.92 -19.11 1.79
CA ASP A 26 5.83 -19.63 3.15
C ASP A 26 4.54 -19.14 3.83
N LEU A 27 3.58 -20.03 3.94
CA LEU A 27 2.28 -19.76 4.53
C LEU A 27 2.29 -19.68 6.06
N ASP A 28 3.31 -20.23 6.72
CA ASP A 28 3.42 -20.20 8.19
C ASP A 28 4.00 -18.87 8.70
N PHE A 29 4.63 -18.11 7.83
CA PHE A 29 5.25 -16.84 8.20
C PHE A 29 4.27 -15.87 8.88
N TYR A 30 3.04 -15.76 8.39
CA TYR A 30 2.01 -14.93 9.00
C TYR A 30 1.79 -15.20 10.49
N LYS A 31 1.72 -16.49 10.89
CA LYS A 31 1.54 -16.89 12.29
C LYS A 31 2.74 -16.49 13.14
N ILE A 32 3.94 -16.77 12.64
CA ILE A 32 5.20 -16.48 13.33
C ILE A 32 5.32 -14.99 13.56
N PHE A 33 5.08 -14.18 12.53
CA PHE A 33 5.16 -12.75 12.60
C PHE A 33 4.10 -12.15 13.53
N LYS A 34 2.82 -12.59 13.41
CA LYS A 34 1.73 -12.17 14.29
C LYS A 34 2.05 -12.47 15.76
N ARG A 35 2.55 -13.69 16.05
CA ARG A 35 2.93 -14.07 17.40
C ARG A 35 4.05 -13.18 17.94
N HIS A 36 5.09 -12.96 17.15
CA HIS A 36 6.20 -12.09 17.54
C HIS A 36 5.71 -10.67 17.88
N CYS A 37 4.92 -10.06 17.03
CA CYS A 37 4.34 -8.74 17.28
C CYS A 37 3.48 -8.74 18.56
N SER A 38 2.66 -9.77 18.76
CA SER A 38 1.81 -9.90 19.95
C SER A 38 2.62 -10.04 21.24
N ASP A 39 3.69 -10.82 21.21
CA ASP A 39 4.58 -11.01 22.36
C ASP A 39 5.21 -9.68 22.78
N VAL A 40 5.70 -8.88 21.82
CA VAL A 40 6.28 -7.55 22.08
C VAL A 40 5.22 -6.57 22.62
N VAL A 41 4.05 -6.52 21.99
CA VAL A 41 2.95 -5.66 22.46
C VAL A 41 2.55 -6.01 23.89
N ASN A 42 2.39 -7.31 24.20
CA ASN A 42 2.04 -7.76 25.55
C ASN A 42 3.13 -7.46 26.58
N MET A 43 4.40 -7.57 26.21
CA MET A 43 5.53 -7.22 27.08
C MET A 43 5.55 -5.71 27.42
N LEU A 44 5.10 -4.85 26.50
CA LEU A 44 5.11 -3.39 26.67
C LEU A 44 3.85 -2.87 27.37
N LYS A 45 2.74 -3.62 27.33
CA LYS A 45 1.44 -3.23 27.90
C LYS A 45 1.47 -2.83 29.38
N PRO A 46 2.17 -3.54 30.30
CA PRO A 46 2.25 -3.14 31.71
C PRO A 46 2.94 -1.80 31.93
N TYR A 47 3.71 -1.34 30.98
CA TYR A 47 4.45 -0.09 31.02
C TYR A 47 3.74 1.06 30.27
N GLU A 48 2.53 0.82 29.78
CA GLU A 48 1.76 1.78 28.96
C GLU A 48 2.58 2.30 27.75
N ARG A 49 3.39 1.42 27.17
CA ARG A 49 4.23 1.75 26.00
C ARG A 49 3.63 1.17 24.73
N ARG A 50 3.80 1.92 23.64
CA ARG A 50 3.35 1.54 22.31
C ARG A 50 4.50 0.91 21.54
N PHE A 51 4.19 -0.13 20.77
CA PHE A 51 5.13 -0.78 19.88
C PHE A 51 5.10 -0.13 18.50
N ILE A 52 6.26 0.33 18.03
CA ILE A 52 6.46 0.80 16.65
C ILE A 52 7.37 -0.19 15.96
N LEU A 53 6.87 -0.77 14.86
CA LEU A 53 7.67 -1.59 13.96
C LEU A 53 8.42 -0.66 13.00
N GLY A 54 9.66 -0.29 13.37
CA GLY A 54 10.46 0.75 12.71
C GLY A 54 10.88 0.38 11.30
N GLU A 55 11.06 -0.91 11.03
CA GLU A 55 11.33 -1.45 9.71
C GLU A 55 10.67 -2.81 9.56
N PHE A 56 9.93 -3.01 8.48
CA PHE A 56 9.47 -4.32 8.05
C PHE A 56 9.45 -4.37 6.53
N GLY A 57 9.59 -5.55 5.97
CA GLY A 57 9.60 -5.75 4.53
C GLY A 57 10.06 -7.15 4.18
N LEU A 58 10.30 -7.40 2.92
CA LEU A 58 10.81 -8.67 2.45
C LEU A 58 12.31 -8.57 2.22
N ALA A 59 13.07 -9.42 2.89
CA ALA A 59 14.41 -9.72 2.44
C ALA A 59 14.31 -10.55 1.16
N GLN A 60 15.39 -10.53 0.45
CA GLN A 60 15.56 -11.42 -0.66
C GLN A 60 15.53 -12.86 -0.13
N ALA A 61 14.53 -13.62 -0.53
CA ALA A 61 14.38 -15.00 -0.11
C ALA A 61 15.39 -15.89 -0.81
N PHE A 62 16.61 -15.89 -0.29
CA PHE A 62 17.52 -16.99 -0.53
C PHE A 62 17.59 -17.83 0.74
N LYS A 63 17.36 -19.13 0.61
CA LYS A 63 17.83 -20.07 1.63
C LYS A 63 19.31 -19.80 1.82
N GLN A 64 19.73 -19.55 3.06
CA GLN A 64 21.14 -19.40 3.41
C GLN A 64 21.94 -20.51 2.72
N GLY A 65 22.87 -20.14 1.85
CA GLY A 65 23.70 -21.09 1.10
C GLY A 65 23.33 -21.30 -0.37
N GLN A 66 22.23 -20.74 -0.88
CA GLN A 66 21.89 -20.83 -2.31
C GLN A 66 22.31 -19.59 -3.10
N ASN A 67 23.60 -19.23 -3.01
CA ASN A 67 24.18 -18.21 -3.89
C ASN A 67 24.41 -18.74 -5.32
N ASN A 68 23.87 -19.89 -5.66
CA ASN A 68 24.18 -20.57 -6.90
C ASN A 68 22.93 -21.32 -7.40
N ILE A 69 22.24 -20.76 -8.37
CA ILE A 69 21.17 -21.45 -9.08
C ILE A 69 21.79 -21.94 -10.40
N ASN A 70 21.81 -23.27 -10.59
CA ASN A 70 22.34 -23.93 -11.79
C ASN A 70 23.82 -23.60 -12.11
N GLY A 71 24.66 -23.46 -11.07
CA GLY A 71 26.10 -23.20 -11.28
C GLY A 71 26.45 -21.72 -11.60
N VAL A 72 25.46 -20.86 -11.70
CA VAL A 72 25.66 -19.42 -11.88
C VAL A 72 25.61 -18.74 -10.53
N LYS A 73 26.68 -18.04 -10.14
CA LYS A 73 26.69 -17.19 -8.95
C LYS A 73 25.73 -16.03 -9.21
N MET A 74 24.50 -16.18 -8.75
CA MET A 74 23.47 -15.17 -8.94
C MET A 74 23.73 -14.00 -7.98
N ASP A 75 23.56 -12.82 -8.51
CA ASP A 75 23.42 -11.65 -7.67
C ASP A 75 22.16 -11.81 -6.83
N VAL A 76 22.35 -11.75 -5.53
CA VAL A 76 21.27 -11.84 -4.55
C VAL A 76 20.15 -10.83 -4.87
N CYS A 77 20.50 -9.70 -5.53
CA CYS A 77 19.55 -8.65 -5.87
C CYS A 77 18.70 -8.94 -7.12
N ASP A 78 19.16 -9.73 -8.08
CA ASP A 78 18.50 -9.88 -9.38
C ASP A 78 17.59 -11.12 -9.49
N ALA A 79 17.89 -12.17 -8.73
CA ALA A 79 17.18 -13.45 -8.90
C ALA A 79 15.78 -13.49 -8.30
N PHE A 80 15.49 -12.62 -7.34
CA PHE A 80 14.29 -12.73 -6.52
C PHE A 80 13.05 -12.12 -7.19
N TYR A 81 13.22 -11.05 -7.94
CA TYR A 81 12.11 -10.22 -8.38
C TYR A 81 11.52 -10.58 -9.74
N ASN A 82 12.25 -11.31 -10.55
CA ASN A 82 11.74 -11.71 -11.86
C ASN A 82 10.69 -12.83 -11.73
N GLY A 83 9.46 -12.46 -11.54
CA GLY A 83 8.29 -13.34 -11.56
C GLY A 83 7.55 -13.53 -10.23
N LYS A 84 8.03 -12.98 -9.11
CA LYS A 84 7.40 -13.13 -7.79
C LYS A 84 6.96 -11.82 -7.12
N GLU A 85 7.01 -10.69 -7.80
CA GLU A 85 6.63 -9.39 -7.23
C GLU A 85 5.20 -9.38 -6.68
N SER A 86 4.27 -9.98 -7.39
CA SER A 86 2.86 -10.07 -6.98
C SER A 86 2.66 -10.92 -5.71
N TYR A 87 3.42 -11.99 -5.54
CA TYR A 87 3.39 -12.76 -4.28
C TYR A 87 3.97 -11.98 -3.12
N SER A 88 5.02 -11.21 -3.36
CA SER A 88 5.61 -10.31 -2.36
C SER A 88 4.60 -9.25 -1.89
N ALA A 89 3.74 -8.78 -2.78
CA ALA A 89 2.65 -7.88 -2.44
C ALA A 89 1.68 -8.50 -1.41
N LEU A 90 1.26 -9.74 -1.64
CA LEU A 90 0.40 -10.46 -0.68
C LEU A 90 1.08 -10.61 0.68
N GLN A 91 2.36 -10.98 0.69
CA GLN A 91 3.10 -11.22 1.91
C GLN A 91 3.34 -9.94 2.72
N ILE A 92 3.66 -8.82 2.07
CA ILE A 92 3.77 -7.52 2.75
C ILE A 92 2.44 -7.13 3.39
N CYS A 93 1.32 -7.33 2.68
CA CYS A 93 0.01 -7.00 3.21
C CYS A 93 -0.40 -7.92 4.37
N GLU A 94 -0.16 -9.23 4.30
CA GLU A 94 -0.45 -10.12 5.42
C GLU A 94 0.42 -9.81 6.65
N MET A 95 1.67 -9.37 6.47
CA MET A 95 2.51 -8.86 7.57
C MET A 95 1.87 -7.63 8.21
N ALA A 96 1.43 -6.67 7.39
CA ALA A 96 0.78 -5.45 7.88
C ALA A 96 -0.50 -5.79 8.66
N LEU A 97 -1.35 -6.68 8.12
CA LEU A 97 -2.57 -7.13 8.81
C LEU A 97 -2.25 -7.90 10.10
N ALA A 98 -1.21 -8.72 10.11
CA ALA A 98 -0.74 -9.40 11.31
C ALA A 98 -0.31 -8.42 12.40
N ALA A 99 0.42 -7.35 12.02
CA ALA A 99 0.84 -6.30 12.93
C ALA A 99 -0.36 -5.50 13.49
N VAL A 100 -1.34 -5.14 12.65
CA VAL A 100 -2.59 -4.49 13.08
C VAL A 100 -3.33 -5.37 14.07
N ASN A 101 -3.53 -6.65 13.75
CA ASN A 101 -4.21 -7.62 14.63
C ASN A 101 -3.47 -7.88 15.94
N ALA A 102 -2.16 -7.69 15.96
CA ALA A 102 -1.34 -7.79 17.17
C ALA A 102 -1.38 -6.52 18.03
N GLY A 103 -1.94 -5.41 17.54
CA GLY A 103 -1.99 -4.13 18.24
C GLY A 103 -0.71 -3.30 18.11
N VAL A 104 0.08 -3.50 17.07
CA VAL A 104 1.22 -2.63 16.73
C VAL A 104 0.70 -1.23 16.46
N TYR A 105 1.31 -0.23 17.09
CA TYR A 105 0.85 1.16 17.02
C TYR A 105 1.14 1.84 15.69
N ALA A 106 2.30 1.57 15.13
CA ALA A 106 2.71 2.10 13.83
C ALA A 106 3.75 1.17 13.19
N MET A 107 3.82 1.21 11.87
CA MET A 107 4.79 0.42 11.12
C MET A 107 5.33 1.22 9.94
N ALA A 108 6.61 1.00 9.59
CA ALA A 108 7.26 1.61 8.45
C ALA A 108 7.80 0.52 7.52
N LEU A 109 7.34 0.53 6.27
CA LEU A 109 7.84 -0.39 5.26
C LEU A 109 9.24 0.03 4.82
N TRP A 110 10.17 -0.90 4.83
CA TRP A 110 11.48 -0.76 4.25
C TRP A 110 11.47 -1.38 2.85
N THR A 111 11.54 -0.59 1.78
CA THR A 111 11.83 0.85 1.74
C THR A 111 11.00 1.51 0.64
N PHE A 112 10.99 2.86 0.60
CA PHE A 112 10.21 3.59 -0.40
C PHE A 112 10.79 3.42 -1.83
N VAL A 113 12.11 3.48 -1.96
CA VAL A 113 12.81 3.30 -3.24
C VAL A 113 13.97 2.31 -3.05
N ASP A 114 14.35 1.61 -4.11
CA ASP A 114 15.53 0.74 -4.10
C ASP A 114 16.78 1.52 -3.64
N VAL A 115 17.66 0.84 -2.93
CA VAL A 115 18.86 1.48 -2.39
C VAL A 115 20.13 0.79 -2.88
N PRO A 116 21.19 1.55 -3.20
CA PRO A 116 22.48 0.96 -3.52
C PRO A 116 22.99 0.10 -2.36
N ASN A 117 23.53 -1.06 -2.67
CA ASN A 117 24.14 -1.92 -1.67
C ASN A 117 25.56 -1.42 -1.35
N PRO A 118 25.81 -0.79 -0.18
CA PRO A 118 27.13 -0.22 0.13
C PRO A 118 28.21 -1.27 0.37
N ARG A 119 27.83 -2.54 0.52
CA ARG A 119 28.75 -3.66 0.72
C ARG A 119 29.12 -4.36 -0.59
N ASP A 120 28.49 -3.96 -1.70
CA ASP A 120 28.76 -4.51 -3.00
C ASP A 120 29.73 -3.59 -3.74
N LEU A 121 30.88 -4.12 -4.16
CA LEU A 121 31.89 -3.39 -4.92
C LEU A 121 31.38 -2.90 -6.29
N GLN A 122 30.30 -3.48 -6.79
CA GLN A 122 29.64 -3.07 -8.04
C GLN A 122 28.46 -2.13 -7.79
N TYR A 123 28.20 -1.72 -6.55
CA TYR A 123 27.09 -0.84 -6.15
C TYR A 123 25.71 -1.27 -6.67
N ARG A 124 25.48 -2.59 -6.75
CA ARG A 124 24.19 -3.13 -7.19
C ARG A 124 23.08 -2.72 -6.26
N LEU A 125 21.87 -2.61 -6.81
CA LEU A 125 20.71 -2.18 -6.03
C LEU A 125 20.14 -3.31 -5.17
N ASN A 126 19.82 -2.96 -3.93
CA ASN A 126 18.89 -3.75 -3.12
C ASN A 126 17.46 -3.41 -3.58
N LYS A 127 16.80 -4.36 -4.22
CA LYS A 127 15.48 -4.19 -4.85
C LYS A 127 14.34 -4.38 -3.83
N TRP A 128 14.32 -3.57 -2.79
CA TRP A 128 13.33 -3.62 -1.70
C TRP A 128 12.30 -2.51 -1.75
N GLY A 129 12.46 -1.58 -2.68
CA GLY A 129 11.64 -0.39 -2.77
C GLY A 129 10.21 -0.64 -3.23
N LEU A 130 9.29 0.21 -2.81
CA LEU A 130 7.98 0.38 -3.47
C LEU A 130 8.16 0.88 -4.90
N LEU A 131 9.18 1.71 -5.10
CA LEU A 131 9.59 2.21 -6.42
C LEU A 131 10.94 1.59 -6.83
N ARG A 132 11.07 1.27 -8.09
CA ARG A 132 12.35 0.87 -8.68
C ARG A 132 13.25 2.09 -8.76
N TRP A 133 14.52 1.86 -8.51
CA TRP A 133 15.57 2.79 -8.90
C TRP A 133 16.35 2.13 -10.03
N ASP A 134 15.98 2.41 -11.24
CA ASP A 134 16.84 2.18 -12.39
C ASP A 134 16.99 3.49 -13.16
N ASP A 135 17.99 3.55 -14.01
CA ASP A 135 18.36 4.78 -14.70
C ASP A 135 17.29 5.24 -15.73
N THR A 136 16.27 4.43 -15.95
CA THR A 136 15.27 4.64 -17.01
C THR A 136 13.83 4.63 -16.52
N ASP A 137 13.53 4.00 -15.38
CA ASP A 137 12.16 3.82 -14.90
C ASP A 137 12.10 3.69 -13.38
N TYR A 138 11.65 4.75 -12.72
CA TYR A 138 11.28 4.72 -11.29
C TYR A 138 9.92 4.07 -11.07
N GLY A 139 9.54 3.12 -11.90
CA GLY A 139 8.23 2.49 -11.91
C GLY A 139 7.86 1.85 -10.57
N ALA A 140 6.57 1.86 -10.28
CA ALA A 140 6.03 1.23 -9.08
C ALA A 140 6.13 -0.30 -9.16
N ARG A 141 6.49 -0.92 -8.05
CA ARG A 141 6.38 -2.38 -7.90
C ARG A 141 4.96 -2.78 -7.56
N ASP A 142 4.65 -4.02 -7.78
CA ASP A 142 3.33 -4.61 -7.54
C ASP A 142 2.84 -4.37 -6.10
N TRP A 143 3.73 -4.44 -5.12
CA TRP A 143 3.35 -4.22 -3.73
C TRP A 143 3.00 -2.78 -3.37
N LEU A 144 3.34 -1.78 -4.21
CA LEU A 144 2.84 -0.42 -4.02
C LEU A 144 1.32 -0.38 -4.14
N TYR A 145 0.77 -1.05 -5.16
CA TYR A 145 -0.68 -1.06 -5.39
C TYR A 145 -1.44 -1.83 -4.32
N ALA A 146 -0.84 -2.86 -3.75
CA ALA A 146 -1.41 -3.63 -2.68
C ALA A 146 -1.32 -2.92 -1.32
N TYR A 147 -0.09 -2.60 -0.90
CA TYR A 147 0.17 -1.96 0.39
C TYR A 147 -0.36 -0.53 0.45
N GLY A 148 -0.36 0.18 -0.67
CA GLY A 148 -0.91 1.52 -0.79
C GLY A 148 -2.40 1.61 -0.43
N LEU A 149 -3.19 0.58 -0.73
CA LEU A 149 -4.57 0.49 -0.27
C LEU A 149 -4.68 0.46 1.26
N LEU A 150 -3.82 -0.33 1.92
CA LEU A 150 -3.78 -0.36 3.38
C LEU A 150 -3.36 1.00 3.94
N VAL A 151 -2.35 1.64 3.38
CA VAL A 151 -1.89 2.97 3.82
C VAL A 151 -2.99 4.03 3.65
N ARG A 152 -3.80 3.95 2.58
CA ARG A 152 -4.90 4.88 2.33
C ARG A 152 -6.03 4.74 3.35
N TYR A 153 -6.40 3.52 3.72
CA TYR A 153 -7.64 3.23 4.45
C TYR A 153 -7.44 2.78 5.90
N PHE A 154 -6.22 2.44 6.31
CA PHE A 154 -5.87 2.19 7.71
C PHE A 154 -5.27 3.47 8.30
N ARG A 155 -6.13 4.42 8.60
CA ARG A 155 -5.74 5.78 8.93
C ARG A 155 -5.07 5.91 10.29
N LYS A 156 -4.37 7.02 10.48
CA LYS A 156 -3.85 7.42 11.79
C LYS A 156 -4.98 7.51 12.81
N ASN A 157 -4.73 6.97 14.01
CA ASN A 157 -5.65 6.89 15.15
C ASN A 157 -6.84 5.93 14.97
N SER A 158 -6.98 5.23 13.87
CA SER A 158 -7.96 4.14 13.74
C SER A 158 -7.73 3.07 14.81
N LYS A 159 -8.79 2.41 15.24
CA LYS A 159 -8.74 1.33 16.22
C LYS A 159 -8.85 -0.01 15.49
N PRO A 160 -7.99 -1.00 15.82
CA PRO A 160 -8.11 -2.33 15.24
C PRO A 160 -9.47 -2.98 15.52
N LEU A 161 -10.04 -3.62 14.52
CA LEU A 161 -11.21 -4.49 14.67
C LEU A 161 -10.77 -5.87 15.15
N THR A 162 -11.60 -6.50 15.96
CA THR A 162 -11.43 -7.93 16.24
C THR A 162 -12.05 -8.72 15.11
N ILE A 163 -11.24 -9.50 14.41
CA ILE A 163 -11.69 -10.34 13.30
C ILE A 163 -11.40 -11.80 13.63
N SER A 164 -12.39 -12.65 13.42
CA SER A 164 -12.24 -14.11 13.49
C SER A 164 -12.50 -14.72 12.11
N SER A 165 -11.71 -15.71 11.76
CA SER A 165 -11.89 -16.54 10.57
C SER A 165 -11.42 -17.95 10.90
N GLU A 166 -12.17 -18.96 10.46
CA GLU A 166 -11.77 -20.35 10.56
C GLU A 166 -10.81 -20.74 9.43
N ASP A 167 -10.85 -20.00 8.33
CA ASP A 167 -9.98 -20.25 7.19
C ASP A 167 -8.62 -19.58 7.39
N TYR A 168 -7.63 -20.44 7.58
CA TYR A 168 -6.26 -20.00 7.79
C TYR A 168 -5.62 -19.34 6.56
N LEU A 169 -6.05 -19.62 5.35
CA LEU A 169 -5.50 -19.03 4.13
C LEU A 169 -6.15 -17.68 3.77
N LEU A 170 -7.21 -17.29 4.49
CA LEU A 170 -7.77 -15.94 4.44
C LEU A 170 -7.18 -15.09 5.56
N ARG A 171 -6.21 -14.23 5.24
CA ARG A 171 -5.60 -13.31 6.20
C ARG A 171 -6.37 -12.02 6.22
N SER A 172 -7.05 -11.74 7.30
CA SER A 172 -7.88 -10.55 7.42
C SER A 172 -7.43 -9.64 8.54
N GLY A 173 -7.69 -8.37 8.39
CA GLY A 173 -7.48 -7.34 9.39
C GLY A 173 -8.34 -6.13 9.06
N GLY A 174 -8.68 -5.34 10.06
CA GLY A 174 -9.52 -4.17 9.84
C GLY A 174 -9.35 -3.12 10.91
N VAL A 175 -9.87 -1.95 10.61
CA VAL A 175 -9.85 -0.79 11.51
C VAL A 175 -11.17 -0.06 11.45
N VAL A 176 -11.50 0.62 12.55
CA VAL A 176 -12.62 1.56 12.65
C VAL A 176 -12.08 2.93 13.03
N ASN A 177 -12.57 3.96 12.36
CA ASN A 177 -12.25 5.36 12.60
C ASN A 177 -13.16 5.95 13.70
N ASP A 178 -12.80 7.11 14.25
CA ASP A 178 -13.58 7.77 15.30
C ASP A 178 -14.96 8.25 14.82
N ASP A 179 -15.14 8.46 13.50
CA ASP A 179 -16.44 8.79 12.88
C ASP A 179 -17.33 7.56 12.63
N GLY A 180 -16.86 6.37 12.98
CA GLY A 180 -17.56 5.10 12.80
C GLY A 180 -17.37 4.47 11.41
N SER A 181 -16.72 5.15 10.47
CA SER A 181 -16.31 4.51 9.21
C SER A 181 -15.28 3.42 9.47
N PHE A 182 -15.27 2.38 8.65
CA PHE A 182 -14.39 1.24 8.85
C PHE A 182 -13.83 0.71 7.53
N SER A 183 -12.72 0.00 7.66
CA SER A 183 -12.06 -0.68 6.54
C SER A 183 -11.63 -2.09 6.96
N VAL A 184 -11.88 -3.07 6.09
CA VAL A 184 -11.47 -4.46 6.26
C VAL A 184 -10.67 -4.88 5.03
N ALA A 185 -9.51 -5.45 5.24
CA ALA A 185 -8.71 -6.02 4.17
C ALA A 185 -8.57 -7.53 4.35
N ILE A 186 -8.62 -8.27 3.24
CA ILE A 186 -8.56 -9.72 3.18
C ILE A 186 -7.56 -10.11 2.12
N VAL A 187 -6.53 -10.85 2.53
CA VAL A 187 -5.54 -11.46 1.64
C VAL A 187 -5.94 -12.92 1.45
N ASN A 188 -6.22 -13.31 0.21
CA ASN A 188 -6.51 -14.69 -0.15
C ASN A 188 -5.22 -15.40 -0.58
N ARG A 189 -4.80 -16.41 0.19
CA ARG A 189 -3.64 -17.27 -0.12
C ARG A 189 -4.03 -18.59 -0.76
N HIS A 190 -5.32 -18.81 -1.02
CA HIS A 190 -5.78 -19.95 -1.82
C HIS A 190 -5.39 -19.79 -3.30
N LYS A 191 -5.31 -20.91 -3.98
CA LYS A 191 -5.10 -20.98 -5.43
C LYS A 191 -6.40 -20.77 -6.22
N ASP A 192 -7.53 -20.78 -5.53
CA ASP A 192 -8.87 -20.64 -6.08
C ASP A 192 -9.58 -19.44 -5.43
N PRO A 193 -10.57 -18.84 -6.10
CA PRO A 193 -11.44 -17.83 -5.49
C PRO A 193 -12.22 -18.42 -4.32
N VAL A 194 -12.53 -17.61 -3.34
CA VAL A 194 -13.31 -17.98 -2.14
C VAL A 194 -14.50 -17.02 -2.01
N GLU A 195 -15.70 -17.60 -1.87
CA GLU A 195 -16.90 -16.87 -1.48
C GLU A 195 -16.98 -16.80 0.03
N ILE A 196 -17.17 -15.61 0.59
CA ILE A 196 -17.26 -15.42 2.02
C ILE A 196 -18.43 -14.52 2.43
N ASP A 197 -19.00 -14.82 3.59
CA ASP A 197 -19.95 -13.98 4.28
C ASP A 197 -19.29 -13.33 5.50
N ILE A 198 -19.28 -12.01 5.53
CA ILE A 198 -18.69 -11.23 6.62
C ILE A 198 -19.83 -10.71 7.51
N SER A 199 -19.88 -11.16 8.75
CA SER A 199 -20.80 -10.61 9.75
C SER A 199 -20.19 -9.37 10.41
N LEU A 200 -20.91 -8.26 10.38
CA LEU A 200 -20.50 -6.98 10.94
C LEU A 200 -21.14 -6.81 12.33
N GLU A 201 -20.47 -7.32 13.35
CA GLU A 201 -20.95 -7.17 14.73
C GLU A 201 -20.58 -5.78 15.27
N ASN A 202 -21.58 -5.06 15.78
CA ASN A 202 -21.44 -3.71 16.35
C ASN A 202 -20.91 -2.64 15.38
N LEU A 203 -20.81 -2.95 14.09
CA LEU A 203 -20.53 -1.99 13.05
C LEU A 203 -21.83 -1.63 12.33
N LYS A 204 -22.12 -0.35 12.24
CA LYS A 204 -23.29 0.16 11.51
C LYS A 204 -22.81 1.10 10.42
N SER A 205 -23.30 0.90 9.23
CA SER A 205 -23.12 1.85 8.14
C SER A 205 -24.34 1.86 7.25
N ASP A 206 -24.83 3.05 6.97
CA ASP A 206 -25.87 3.28 5.96
C ASP A 206 -25.25 3.36 4.56
N LYS A 207 -23.90 3.38 4.47
CA LYS A 207 -23.17 3.41 3.20
C LYS A 207 -22.91 1.98 2.70
N ALA A 208 -23.00 1.79 1.39
CA ALA A 208 -22.43 0.63 0.73
C ALA A 208 -20.90 0.59 0.95
N LEU A 209 -20.30 -0.59 0.89
CA LEU A 209 -18.85 -0.70 0.93
C LEU A 209 -18.28 -0.52 -0.47
N ARG A 210 -17.29 0.35 -0.60
CA ARG A 210 -16.41 0.35 -1.79
C ARG A 210 -15.47 -0.84 -1.69
N ARG A 211 -15.44 -1.66 -2.75
CA ARG A 211 -14.46 -2.74 -2.90
C ARG A 211 -13.29 -2.27 -3.76
N TYR A 212 -12.08 -2.50 -3.25
CA TYR A 212 -10.83 -2.31 -4.00
C TYR A 212 -10.16 -3.66 -4.14
N LEU A 213 -9.76 -3.99 -5.36
CA LEU A 213 -9.13 -5.27 -5.68
C LEU A 213 -7.67 -5.07 -6.09
N TYR A 214 -6.77 -5.78 -5.42
CA TYR A 214 -5.45 -6.09 -5.95
C TYR A 214 -5.45 -7.56 -6.39
N ASP A 215 -5.29 -7.78 -7.69
CA ASP A 215 -5.19 -9.13 -8.27
C ASP A 215 -3.75 -9.37 -8.71
N SER A 216 -3.11 -10.40 -8.14
CA SER A 216 -1.73 -10.75 -8.47
C SER A 216 -1.55 -11.27 -9.91
N ALA A 217 -2.60 -11.76 -10.54
CA ALA A 217 -2.60 -12.17 -11.94
C ALA A 217 -2.76 -10.97 -12.90
N ASN A 218 -3.47 -9.91 -12.44
CA ASN A 218 -3.77 -8.71 -13.21
C ASN A 218 -3.47 -7.45 -12.39
N VAL A 219 -2.21 -7.22 -12.10
CA VAL A 219 -1.79 -6.10 -11.25
C VAL A 219 -2.27 -4.77 -11.83
N PRO A 220 -2.98 -3.95 -11.06
CA PRO A 220 -3.58 -2.70 -11.56
C PRO A 220 -2.53 -1.58 -11.69
N ARG A 221 -1.57 -1.75 -12.58
CA ARG A 221 -0.47 -0.80 -12.76
C ARG A 221 -0.94 0.50 -13.38
N SER A 222 -0.33 1.59 -12.95
CA SER A 222 -0.50 2.92 -13.50
C SER A 222 0.86 3.52 -13.87
N LYS A 223 0.92 4.30 -14.94
CA LYS A 223 2.13 5.00 -15.39
C LYS A 223 2.70 5.90 -14.29
N PHE A 224 1.86 6.47 -13.44
CA PHE A 224 2.24 7.40 -12.38
C PHE A 224 2.05 6.83 -10.97
N ALA A 225 1.98 5.51 -10.82
CA ALA A 225 1.80 4.83 -9.55
C ALA A 225 0.49 5.21 -8.81
N ASP A 226 -0.50 5.70 -9.54
CA ASP A 226 -1.83 5.92 -8.97
C ASP A 226 -2.43 4.60 -8.50
N LEU A 227 -3.01 4.60 -7.30
CA LEU A 227 -3.74 3.44 -6.81
C LEU A 227 -5.02 3.25 -7.64
N GLN A 228 -5.45 1.99 -7.71
CA GLN A 228 -6.68 1.60 -8.40
C GLN A 228 -7.92 2.26 -7.79
N ASP A 229 -8.90 2.50 -8.65
CA ASP A 229 -10.24 2.90 -8.24
C ASP A 229 -10.98 1.71 -7.62
N TYR A 230 -12.07 1.96 -6.88
CA TYR A 230 -12.96 0.89 -6.46
C TYR A 230 -13.63 0.24 -7.68
N ASP A 231 -13.82 -1.06 -7.62
CA ASP A 231 -14.39 -1.85 -8.72
C ASP A 231 -15.85 -2.22 -8.46
N GLU A 232 -16.32 -2.14 -7.22
CA GLU A 232 -17.66 -2.52 -6.85
C GLU A 232 -18.19 -1.74 -5.64
N LEU A 233 -19.50 -1.50 -5.60
CA LEU A 233 -20.24 -1.05 -4.43
C LEU A 233 -21.07 -2.21 -3.89
N ILE A 234 -20.74 -2.66 -2.68
CA ILE A 234 -21.41 -3.81 -2.06
C ILE A 234 -22.36 -3.32 -0.96
N ALA A 235 -23.63 -3.63 -1.10
CA ALA A 235 -24.62 -3.30 -0.09
C ALA A 235 -24.46 -4.18 1.15
N CYS A 236 -24.59 -3.58 2.35
CA CYS A 236 -24.71 -4.32 3.59
C CYS A 236 -26.15 -4.78 3.74
N ALA A 237 -26.40 -6.09 3.72
CA ALA A 237 -27.71 -6.67 3.96
C ALA A 237 -27.80 -7.15 5.41
N GLY A 238 -28.48 -6.39 6.28
CA GLY A 238 -28.74 -6.81 7.66
C GLY A 238 -27.48 -7.12 8.49
N ASN A 239 -26.44 -6.32 8.41
CA ASN A 239 -25.13 -6.52 9.05
C ASN A 239 -24.31 -7.67 8.45
N SER A 240 -24.61 -8.13 7.25
CA SER A 240 -23.78 -9.11 6.52
C SER A 240 -23.38 -8.58 5.17
N VAL A 241 -22.20 -8.97 4.74
CA VAL A 241 -21.63 -8.63 3.44
C VAL A 241 -21.16 -9.92 2.79
N HIS A 242 -21.68 -10.21 1.59
CA HIS A 242 -21.21 -11.31 0.76
C HIS A 242 -20.21 -10.80 -0.25
N VAL A 243 -19.05 -11.47 -0.36
CA VAL A 243 -18.00 -11.06 -1.30
C VAL A 243 -17.18 -12.24 -1.81
N THR A 244 -16.87 -12.19 -3.09
CA THR A 244 -15.87 -13.07 -3.72
C THR A 244 -14.48 -12.49 -3.56
N VAL A 245 -13.57 -13.25 -3.00
CA VAL A 245 -12.13 -12.91 -2.90
C VAL A 245 -11.37 -13.75 -3.93
N PRO A 246 -10.90 -13.18 -5.04
CA PRO A 246 -10.18 -13.92 -6.08
C PRO A 246 -8.94 -14.64 -5.54
N ALA A 247 -8.47 -15.65 -6.26
CA ALA A 247 -7.25 -16.37 -5.93
C ALA A 247 -6.05 -15.43 -5.85
N SER A 248 -5.17 -15.61 -4.87
CA SER A 248 -3.94 -14.84 -4.76
C SER A 248 -4.15 -13.33 -4.89
N SER A 249 -5.14 -12.79 -4.19
CA SER A 249 -5.58 -11.40 -4.27
C SER A 249 -5.68 -10.74 -2.90
N ILE A 250 -5.91 -9.42 -2.93
CA ILE A 250 -6.27 -8.63 -1.76
C ILE A 250 -7.56 -7.89 -2.08
N VAL A 251 -8.58 -8.08 -1.27
CA VAL A 251 -9.81 -7.30 -1.29
C VAL A 251 -9.80 -6.35 -0.09
N LEU A 252 -10.01 -5.07 -0.34
CA LEU A 252 -10.26 -4.08 0.70
C LEU A 252 -11.69 -3.57 0.57
N LEU A 253 -12.44 -3.66 1.66
CA LEU A 253 -13.80 -3.18 1.79
C LEU A 253 -13.83 -2.01 2.75
N THR A 254 -14.45 -0.89 2.35
CA THR A 254 -14.46 0.30 3.20
C THR A 254 -15.74 1.11 3.08
N THR A 255 -16.15 1.68 4.21
CA THR A 255 -17.15 2.75 4.30
C THR A 255 -16.50 4.13 4.46
N ASP A 256 -15.16 4.18 4.55
CA ASP A 256 -14.38 5.40 4.66
C ASP A 256 -14.16 6.03 3.28
N TYR A 257 -15.18 6.74 2.81
CA TYR A 257 -15.13 7.49 1.56
C TYR A 257 -16.12 8.66 1.57
N THR A 258 -15.94 9.55 0.64
CA THR A 258 -16.91 10.59 0.27
C THR A 258 -17.21 10.47 -1.21
N ASP A 259 -18.42 10.87 -1.61
CA ASP A 259 -18.79 11.01 -3.03
C ASP A 259 -18.57 12.46 -3.53
N HIS A 260 -18.03 13.32 -2.66
CA HIS A 260 -17.64 14.66 -3.04
C HIS A 260 -16.50 14.61 -4.04
N LYS A 261 -16.69 15.26 -5.19
CA LYS A 261 -15.60 15.47 -6.15
C LYS A 261 -14.90 16.77 -5.81
N PRO A 262 -13.55 16.79 -5.82
CA PRO A 262 -12.81 18.03 -5.66
C PRO A 262 -13.24 19.09 -6.66
N ALA A 263 -13.19 20.34 -6.24
CA ALA A 263 -13.49 21.46 -7.12
C ALA A 263 -12.54 21.52 -8.31
N ALA A 264 -13.06 21.98 -9.45
CA ALA A 264 -12.25 22.15 -10.65
C ALA A 264 -11.09 23.13 -10.40
N ILE A 265 -9.92 22.79 -10.91
CA ILE A 265 -8.73 23.63 -10.81
C ILE A 265 -8.89 24.85 -11.72
N THR A 266 -8.53 26.02 -11.18
CA THR A 266 -8.61 27.33 -11.85
C THR A 266 -7.22 27.88 -12.15
N GLY A 267 -7.18 28.97 -12.94
CA GLY A 267 -5.92 29.67 -13.25
C GLY A 267 -4.94 28.86 -14.08
N ILE A 268 -5.42 27.88 -14.86
CA ILE A 268 -4.54 27.05 -15.71
C ILE A 268 -4.00 27.94 -16.84
N CYS A 269 -2.66 28.06 -16.88
CA CYS A 269 -1.93 28.78 -17.92
C CYS A 269 -0.81 27.87 -18.45
N ALA A 270 -0.66 27.83 -19.77
CA ALA A 270 0.40 27.09 -20.44
C ALA A 270 1.26 28.07 -21.25
N GLU A 271 2.53 28.19 -20.92
CA GLU A 271 3.49 29.09 -21.57
C GLU A 271 4.87 28.40 -21.64
N ASP A 272 5.52 28.46 -22.77
CA ASP A 272 6.86 27.91 -23.02
C ASP A 272 7.04 26.44 -22.54
N GLY A 273 6.03 25.59 -22.77
CA GLY A 273 6.05 24.18 -22.36
C GLY A 273 5.83 23.97 -20.87
N THR A 274 5.59 25.02 -20.09
CA THR A 274 5.27 24.91 -18.66
C THR A 274 3.80 25.24 -18.43
N VAL A 275 3.13 24.36 -17.71
CA VAL A 275 1.74 24.53 -17.29
C VAL A 275 1.72 24.89 -15.80
N THR A 276 1.02 25.94 -15.44
CA THR A 276 0.84 26.39 -14.06
C THR A 276 -0.64 26.50 -13.72
N TRP A 277 -1.00 26.44 -12.44
CA TRP A 277 -2.39 26.54 -11.97
C TRP A 277 -2.46 27.05 -10.54
N GLU A 278 -3.66 27.44 -10.13
CA GLU A 278 -3.94 27.82 -8.74
C GLU A 278 -4.00 26.59 -7.84
N ALA A 279 -3.47 26.73 -6.62
CA ALA A 279 -3.50 25.64 -5.65
C ALA A 279 -4.94 25.27 -5.27
N SER A 280 -5.22 23.97 -5.14
CA SER A 280 -6.48 23.50 -4.58
C SER A 280 -6.64 23.99 -3.14
N THR A 281 -7.84 24.46 -2.80
CA THR A 281 -8.22 24.88 -1.44
C THR A 281 -8.90 23.76 -0.65
N GLU A 282 -9.07 22.58 -1.24
CA GLU A 282 -9.68 21.42 -0.59
C GLU A 282 -8.79 20.89 0.54
N ALA A 283 -9.36 20.72 1.73
CA ALA A 283 -8.63 20.24 2.92
C ALA A 283 -8.03 18.84 2.72
N GLU A 284 -8.71 18.01 1.96
CA GLU A 284 -8.31 16.62 1.71
C GLU A 284 -7.53 16.43 0.40
N HIS A 285 -7.14 17.53 -0.27
CA HIS A 285 -6.27 17.48 -1.44
C HIS A 285 -4.96 16.71 -1.15
N ARG A 286 -4.53 15.89 -2.11
CA ARG A 286 -3.27 15.12 -2.01
C ARG A 286 -2.30 15.42 -3.14
N TYR A 287 -2.76 15.43 -4.39
CA TYR A 287 -1.92 15.68 -5.56
C TYR A 287 -2.77 16.11 -6.76
N TYR A 288 -2.10 16.48 -7.83
CA TYR A 288 -2.72 16.83 -9.11
C TYR A 288 -2.40 15.76 -10.16
N ARG A 289 -3.36 15.53 -11.05
CA ARG A 289 -3.14 14.83 -12.32
C ARG A 289 -3.16 15.86 -13.43
N VAL A 290 -2.17 15.78 -14.33
CA VAL A 290 -2.10 16.65 -15.51
C VAL A 290 -2.32 15.79 -16.75
N TYR A 291 -3.18 16.26 -17.61
CA TYR A 291 -3.56 15.59 -18.84
C TYR A 291 -3.27 16.48 -20.04
N LYS A 292 -2.89 15.89 -21.18
CA LYS A 292 -2.63 16.59 -22.43
C LYS A 292 -3.46 15.98 -23.55
N GLY A 293 -4.04 16.83 -24.39
CA GLY A 293 -4.83 16.42 -25.57
C GLY A 293 -4.62 17.34 -26.75
N ASP A 294 -5.12 16.91 -27.92
CA ASP A 294 -4.98 17.62 -29.18
C ASP A 294 -6.06 18.70 -29.40
N SER A 295 -7.11 18.73 -28.56
CA SER A 295 -8.21 19.71 -28.63
C SER A 295 -8.61 20.17 -27.25
N ALA A 296 -9.23 21.35 -27.13
CA ALA A 296 -9.65 21.92 -25.85
C ALA A 296 -10.73 21.09 -25.13
N ASP A 297 -11.50 20.33 -25.87
CA ASP A 297 -12.62 19.52 -25.39
C ASP A 297 -12.26 18.05 -25.13
N PHE A 298 -10.95 17.69 -25.21
CA PHE A 298 -10.52 16.32 -24.91
C PHE A 298 -10.98 15.87 -23.52
N VAL A 299 -11.23 14.57 -23.37
CA VAL A 299 -11.61 13.96 -22.09
C VAL A 299 -10.36 13.45 -21.38
N PRO A 300 -10.13 13.79 -20.09
CA PRO A 300 -9.08 13.20 -19.29
C PRO A 300 -9.23 11.67 -19.19
N THR A 301 -8.17 10.94 -19.49
CA THR A 301 -8.08 9.48 -19.37
C THR A 301 -6.70 9.07 -18.88
N LYS A 302 -6.54 7.80 -18.45
CA LYS A 302 -5.22 7.28 -18.03
C LYS A 302 -4.18 7.32 -19.15
N GLU A 303 -4.61 7.23 -20.41
CA GLU A 303 -3.74 7.22 -21.59
C GLU A 303 -3.18 8.61 -21.91
N ASN A 304 -3.96 9.67 -21.69
CA ASN A 304 -3.54 11.03 -21.94
C ASN A 304 -3.02 11.78 -20.69
N GLN A 305 -2.90 11.07 -19.56
CA GLN A 305 -2.23 11.59 -18.39
C GLN A 305 -0.72 11.73 -18.65
N VAL A 306 -0.17 12.91 -18.39
CA VAL A 306 1.24 13.24 -18.62
C VAL A 306 2.02 13.46 -17.32
N ALA A 307 1.33 13.74 -16.20
CA ALA A 307 1.98 13.84 -14.89
C ALA A 307 1.03 13.54 -13.72
N SER A 308 1.64 13.13 -12.59
CA SER A 308 1.11 13.24 -11.23
C SER A 308 2.09 14.07 -10.42
N THR A 309 1.63 15.11 -9.72
CA THR A 309 2.50 16.04 -8.99
C THR A 309 1.81 16.68 -7.80
N ILE A 310 2.58 17.00 -6.77
CA ILE A 310 2.12 17.83 -5.63
C ILE A 310 2.38 19.33 -5.86
N ALA A 311 3.16 19.67 -6.88
CA ALA A 311 3.44 21.05 -7.25
C ALA A 311 2.25 21.66 -8.03
N THR A 312 2.18 22.97 -8.11
CA THR A 312 1.21 23.71 -8.92
C THR A 312 1.75 24.09 -10.30
N SER A 313 2.74 23.31 -10.76
CA SER A 313 3.32 23.46 -12.09
C SER A 313 3.83 22.13 -12.63
N PHE A 314 3.86 22.03 -13.95
CA PHE A 314 4.41 20.90 -14.71
C PHE A 314 5.09 21.42 -15.95
N THR A 315 6.34 21.01 -16.19
CA THR A 315 7.03 21.29 -17.45
C THR A 315 6.96 20.03 -18.32
N ASP A 316 6.34 20.19 -19.49
CA ASP A 316 6.21 19.09 -20.44
C ASP A 316 7.57 18.84 -21.12
N PRO A 317 8.18 17.66 -20.94
CA PRO A 317 9.47 17.36 -21.52
C PRO A 317 9.44 17.34 -23.07
N ASP A 318 8.27 17.04 -23.64
CA ASP A 318 8.12 16.97 -25.10
C ASP A 318 7.86 18.33 -25.73
N ALA A 319 7.49 19.34 -24.93
CA ALA A 319 7.21 20.73 -25.34
C ALA A 319 6.35 20.88 -26.62
N ALA A 320 5.65 19.82 -27.03
CA ALA A 320 4.80 19.83 -28.21
C ALA A 320 3.51 20.66 -27.91
N PRO A 321 2.97 21.38 -28.88
CA PRO A 321 1.69 22.07 -28.70
C PRO A 321 0.59 21.12 -28.25
N GLY A 322 -0.29 21.59 -27.37
CA GLY A 322 -1.42 20.81 -26.86
C GLY A 322 -2.27 21.58 -25.89
N PHE A 323 -3.41 21.00 -25.54
CA PHE A 323 -4.30 21.52 -24.52
C PHE A 323 -4.09 20.75 -23.23
N TYR A 324 -4.14 21.43 -22.09
CA TYR A 324 -3.93 20.80 -20.79
C TYR A 324 -5.17 20.91 -19.92
N LYS A 325 -5.44 19.84 -19.16
CA LYS A 325 -6.41 19.82 -18.07
C LYS A 325 -5.71 19.35 -16.81
N VAL A 326 -6.13 19.91 -15.67
CA VAL A 326 -5.57 19.56 -14.36
C VAL A 326 -6.72 19.21 -13.44
N GLU A 327 -6.60 18.07 -12.76
CA GLU A 327 -7.54 17.61 -11.76
C GLU A 327 -6.88 17.52 -10.39
N SER A 328 -7.62 17.91 -9.35
CA SER A 328 -7.24 17.68 -7.97
C SER A 328 -7.66 16.26 -7.58
N VAL A 329 -6.80 15.54 -6.87
CA VAL A 329 -7.10 14.23 -6.31
C VAL A 329 -7.11 14.30 -4.79
N ASP A 330 -8.19 13.82 -4.16
CA ASP A 330 -8.36 13.82 -2.71
C ASP A 330 -7.77 12.58 -2.01
N ALA A 331 -7.95 12.51 -0.70
CA ALA A 331 -7.45 11.41 0.13
C ALA A 331 -8.07 10.04 -0.21
N TRP A 332 -9.25 10.02 -0.81
CA TRP A 332 -9.97 8.80 -1.20
C TRP A 332 -9.76 8.45 -2.68
N GLY A 333 -9.09 9.30 -3.44
CA GLY A 333 -8.84 9.13 -4.86
C GLY A 333 -9.93 9.71 -5.77
N ASN A 334 -10.91 10.46 -5.23
CA ASN A 334 -11.89 11.18 -6.07
C ASN A 334 -11.20 12.32 -6.84
N HIS A 335 -11.66 12.60 -8.06
CA HIS A 335 -11.14 13.63 -8.98
C HIS A 335 -12.19 14.11 -9.99
#